data_5ce09f332f9439ab34e4966f0262a59a
#
_entry.id   5ce09f332f9439ab34e4966f0262a59a
#
_cell.length_a   1.000
_cell.length_b   1.000
_cell.length_c   1.000
_cell.angle_alpha   90.00
_cell.angle_beta   90.00
_cell.angle_gamma   90.00
#
_symmetry.space_group_name_H-M   'P 1'
#
loop_
_entity.id
_entity.type
_entity.pdbx_description
1 polymer ?
#
loop_
_entity_poly.entity_id
_entity_poly.type
_entity_poly.pdbx_seq_one_letter_code
_entity_poly.pdbx_strand_id
1 'polypeptide(L)'
;MISPLAYVDPKAVIGNNVTIHPFAYIDKDVVIGDNCVIYPYASVLAGTVMGKNNRVFQGAILGAEPQDFHSKGEPTRLTVGDNNTIREYVIINRATHPEGETVIGNHICMMKGTRIGHDCRVDDDCILGIDCDLAGECHIHSKAILAGRVIIKEKCRVGSWTLVKSGCRTSKDIPPYILAAHNPIMYKGINSFILRNQGFSEATIENIALAYRQVYSSGTSLENAILRIKEVVTPSPEIDYILKFFADSKMGIIATIGEGK
;
A
#
# COMPACT_ATOMS: atom_id res chain seq x y z
N MET A 1 12.64 -26.39 -6.11
CA MET A 1 12.08 -27.39 -7.09
C MET A 1 11.37 -26.63 -8.19
N ILE A 2 11.73 -26.86 -9.46
CA ILE A 2 11.09 -26.22 -10.62
C ILE A 2 10.37 -27.31 -11.40
N SER A 3 9.05 -27.13 -11.62
CA SER A 3 8.26 -28.08 -12.41
C SER A 3 8.68 -28.06 -13.88
N PRO A 4 8.81 -29.23 -14.54
CA PRO A 4 9.08 -29.29 -15.98
C PRO A 4 7.92 -28.73 -16.84
N LEU A 5 6.76 -28.51 -16.27
CA LEU A 5 5.60 -27.89 -16.93
C LEU A 5 5.51 -26.37 -16.69
N ALA A 6 6.43 -25.78 -15.94
CA ALA A 6 6.54 -24.32 -15.82
C ALA A 6 7.38 -23.78 -16.97
N TYR A 7 7.06 -22.59 -17.44
CA TYR A 7 7.97 -21.83 -18.30
C TYR A 7 8.86 -20.94 -17.45
N VAL A 8 10.16 -21.09 -17.59
CA VAL A 8 11.14 -20.20 -16.94
C VAL A 8 12.14 -19.79 -18.02
N ASP A 9 12.20 -18.49 -18.33
CA ASP A 9 13.14 -17.97 -19.32
C ASP A 9 14.58 -18.22 -18.84
N PRO A 10 15.49 -18.65 -19.74
CA PRO A 10 16.90 -18.90 -19.38
C PRO A 10 17.66 -17.69 -18.83
N LYS A 11 17.18 -16.46 -19.07
CA LYS A 11 17.75 -15.22 -18.52
C LYS A 11 17.20 -14.84 -17.16
N ALA A 12 16.19 -15.54 -16.65
CA ALA A 12 15.70 -15.32 -15.30
C ALA A 12 16.72 -15.80 -14.27
N VAL A 13 16.90 -15.03 -13.20
CA VAL A 13 17.77 -15.38 -12.06
C VAL A 13 16.92 -15.93 -10.94
N ILE A 14 17.08 -17.22 -10.64
CA ILE A 14 16.29 -17.93 -9.63
C ILE A 14 17.19 -18.27 -8.45
N GLY A 15 16.80 -17.82 -7.25
CA GLY A 15 17.52 -18.07 -6.00
C GLY A 15 17.44 -19.52 -5.52
N ASN A 16 18.00 -19.77 -4.34
CA ASN A 16 18.04 -21.09 -3.72
C ASN A 16 16.66 -21.49 -3.16
N ASN A 17 16.36 -22.80 -3.15
CA ASN A 17 15.14 -23.38 -2.57
C ASN A 17 13.83 -22.79 -3.13
N VAL A 18 13.85 -22.19 -4.31
CA VAL A 18 12.65 -21.69 -4.97
C VAL A 18 11.81 -22.87 -5.47
N THR A 19 10.49 -22.79 -5.23
CA THR A 19 9.52 -23.74 -5.78
C THR A 19 8.68 -23.06 -6.84
N ILE A 20 8.72 -23.57 -8.08
CA ILE A 20 7.90 -23.09 -9.20
C ILE A 20 7.00 -24.23 -9.64
N HIS A 21 5.70 -24.04 -9.46
CA HIS A 21 4.66 -25.04 -9.76
C HIS A 21 4.34 -25.15 -11.26
N PRO A 22 3.63 -26.20 -11.69
CA PRO A 22 3.20 -26.36 -13.08
C PRO A 22 2.46 -25.13 -13.62
N PHE A 23 2.70 -24.78 -14.89
CA PHE A 23 2.03 -23.71 -15.63
C PHE A 23 2.28 -22.29 -15.08
N ALA A 24 3.23 -22.12 -14.16
CA ALA A 24 3.74 -20.80 -13.83
C ALA A 24 4.59 -20.26 -14.99
N TYR A 25 4.57 -18.95 -15.19
CA TYR A 25 5.31 -18.26 -16.23
C TYR A 25 6.29 -17.25 -15.62
N ILE A 26 7.58 -17.43 -15.89
CA ILE A 26 8.65 -16.52 -15.45
C ILE A 26 9.35 -16.00 -16.70
N ASP A 27 9.24 -14.69 -16.91
CA ASP A 27 9.78 -14.01 -18.08
C ASP A 27 11.30 -13.74 -17.95
N LYS A 28 11.91 -13.28 -19.06
CA LYS A 28 13.29 -12.78 -19.06
C LYS A 28 13.46 -11.62 -18.09
N ASP A 29 14.70 -11.39 -17.66
CA ASP A 29 15.08 -10.26 -16.80
C ASP A 29 14.30 -10.21 -15.45
N VAL A 30 13.78 -11.36 -15.01
CA VAL A 30 13.17 -11.54 -13.70
C VAL A 30 14.22 -12.01 -12.71
N VAL A 31 14.21 -11.45 -11.50
CA VAL A 31 15.02 -11.94 -10.37
C VAL A 31 14.08 -12.40 -9.26
N ILE A 32 14.23 -13.65 -8.79
CA ILE A 32 13.47 -14.22 -7.67
C ILE A 32 14.45 -14.65 -6.59
N GLY A 33 14.30 -14.06 -5.40
CA GLY A 33 15.11 -14.38 -4.22
C GLY A 33 14.82 -15.77 -3.64
N ASP A 34 15.59 -16.16 -2.64
CA ASP A 34 15.57 -17.48 -2.03
C ASP A 34 14.22 -17.84 -1.38
N ASN A 35 13.91 -19.14 -1.32
CA ASN A 35 12.77 -19.73 -0.62
C ASN A 35 11.39 -19.23 -1.11
N CYS A 36 11.29 -18.67 -2.29
CA CYS A 36 10.02 -18.24 -2.87
C CYS A 36 9.20 -19.42 -3.38
N VAL A 37 7.88 -19.26 -3.35
CA VAL A 37 6.93 -20.25 -3.90
C VAL A 37 6.05 -19.56 -4.92
N ILE A 38 6.13 -20.00 -6.18
CA ILE A 38 5.31 -19.52 -7.29
C ILE A 38 4.30 -20.61 -7.62
N TYR A 39 3.03 -20.35 -7.36
CA TYR A 39 1.94 -21.30 -7.53
C TYR A 39 1.49 -21.42 -8.99
N PRO A 40 0.69 -22.44 -9.34
CA PRO A 40 0.26 -22.65 -10.71
C PRO A 40 -0.42 -21.42 -11.34
N TYR A 41 -0.15 -21.19 -12.62
CA TYR A 41 -0.71 -20.08 -13.40
C TYR A 41 -0.33 -18.66 -12.92
N ALA A 42 0.55 -18.52 -11.95
CA ALA A 42 1.12 -17.21 -11.61
C ALA A 42 2.12 -16.79 -12.67
N SER A 43 2.18 -15.49 -12.97
CA SER A 43 3.07 -14.90 -13.97
C SER A 43 3.96 -13.85 -13.31
N VAL A 44 5.25 -13.94 -13.51
CA VAL A 44 6.22 -12.91 -13.12
C VAL A 44 6.87 -12.41 -14.40
N LEU A 45 6.60 -11.15 -14.73
CA LEU A 45 6.93 -10.55 -16.00
C LEU A 45 8.23 -9.74 -15.93
N ALA A 46 8.80 -9.47 -17.12
CA ALA A 46 10.08 -8.78 -17.28
C ALA A 46 10.16 -7.45 -16.49
N GLY A 47 11.33 -7.16 -15.92
CA GLY A 47 11.58 -6.00 -15.08
C GLY A 47 11.16 -6.19 -13.61
N THR A 48 10.75 -7.39 -13.19
CA THR A 48 10.40 -7.70 -11.81
C THR A 48 11.61 -8.22 -11.04
N VAL A 49 11.89 -7.56 -9.90
CA VAL A 49 12.87 -8.02 -8.91
C VAL A 49 12.13 -8.34 -7.62
N MET A 50 12.21 -9.56 -7.15
CA MET A 50 11.52 -10.03 -5.95
C MET A 50 12.51 -10.59 -4.94
N GLY A 51 12.42 -10.15 -3.69
CA GLY A 51 13.20 -10.65 -2.56
C GLY A 51 12.84 -12.09 -2.18
N LYS A 52 13.15 -12.49 -0.95
CA LYS A 52 13.04 -13.86 -0.43
C LYS A 52 11.75 -14.14 0.32
N ASN A 53 11.45 -15.46 0.46
CA ASN A 53 10.31 -15.97 1.23
C ASN A 53 8.95 -15.46 0.74
N ASN A 54 8.83 -15.04 -0.51
CA ASN A 54 7.57 -14.59 -1.08
C ASN A 54 6.71 -15.78 -1.55
N ARG A 55 5.40 -15.67 -1.41
CA ARG A 55 4.43 -16.65 -1.89
C ARG A 55 3.50 -15.97 -2.88
N VAL A 56 3.55 -16.40 -4.15
CA VAL A 56 2.77 -15.83 -5.26
C VAL A 56 1.74 -16.86 -5.70
N PHE A 57 0.49 -16.63 -5.35
CA PHE A 57 -0.61 -17.59 -5.52
C PHE A 57 -1.17 -17.60 -6.94
N GLN A 58 -2.09 -18.53 -7.19
CA GLN A 58 -2.63 -18.86 -8.51
C GLN A 58 -3.19 -17.65 -9.24
N GLY A 59 -2.78 -17.49 -10.49
CA GLY A 59 -3.27 -16.42 -11.37
C GLY A 59 -2.82 -15.01 -10.98
N ALA A 60 -1.92 -14.86 -10.01
CA ALA A 60 -1.32 -13.55 -9.72
C ALA A 60 -0.37 -13.15 -10.85
N ILE A 61 -0.32 -11.86 -11.17
CA ILE A 61 0.50 -11.28 -12.24
C ILE A 61 1.36 -10.15 -11.64
N LEU A 62 2.66 -10.34 -11.62
CA LEU A 62 3.65 -9.38 -11.13
C LEU A 62 4.39 -8.76 -12.30
N GLY A 63 4.53 -7.43 -12.29
CA GLY A 63 5.22 -6.70 -13.36
C GLY A 63 4.39 -6.53 -14.64
N ALA A 64 3.05 -6.61 -14.53
CA ALA A 64 2.17 -6.30 -15.65
C ALA A 64 2.46 -4.92 -16.23
N GLU A 65 2.24 -4.74 -17.53
CA GLU A 65 2.38 -3.44 -18.18
C GLU A 65 1.48 -2.40 -17.51
N PRO A 66 1.96 -1.15 -17.37
CA PRO A 66 1.15 -0.10 -16.78
C PRO A 66 -0.10 0.16 -17.64
N GLN A 67 -1.25 0.31 -16.98
CA GLN A 67 -2.50 0.70 -17.62
C GLN A 67 -2.62 2.23 -17.63
N ASP A 68 -1.67 2.88 -18.25
CA ASP A 68 -1.56 4.32 -18.36
C ASP A 68 -1.32 4.72 -19.82
N PHE A 69 -2.09 5.70 -20.30
CA PHE A 69 -1.98 6.22 -21.67
C PHE A 69 -0.62 6.89 -21.96
N HIS A 70 0.12 7.28 -20.93
CA HIS A 70 1.45 7.88 -21.07
C HIS A 70 2.55 6.82 -21.26
N SER A 71 2.26 5.55 -20.98
CA SER A 71 3.22 4.46 -21.23
C SER A 71 3.46 4.29 -22.72
N LYS A 72 4.73 4.31 -23.12
CA LYS A 72 5.19 4.06 -24.49
C LYS A 72 5.91 2.71 -24.63
N GLY A 73 5.83 1.88 -23.58
CA GLY A 73 6.51 0.59 -23.52
C GLY A 73 7.98 0.66 -23.06
N GLU A 74 8.35 1.73 -22.36
CA GLU A 74 9.68 1.84 -21.76
C GLU A 74 9.98 0.70 -20.80
N PRO A 75 11.25 0.31 -20.65
CA PRO A 75 11.64 -0.67 -19.64
C PRO A 75 11.58 -0.03 -18.25
N THR A 76 10.57 -0.39 -17.49
CA THR A 76 10.34 0.06 -16.12
C THR A 76 10.33 -1.11 -15.16
N ARG A 77 10.28 -0.87 -13.86
CA ARG A 77 10.50 -1.90 -12.84
C ARG A 77 9.35 -2.09 -11.90
N LEU A 78 9.30 -3.32 -11.36
CA LEU A 78 8.59 -3.68 -10.14
C LEU A 78 9.60 -4.28 -9.17
N THR A 79 9.73 -3.68 -7.98
CA THR A 79 10.52 -4.26 -6.88
C THR A 79 9.58 -4.73 -5.78
N VAL A 80 9.76 -5.98 -5.37
CA VAL A 80 9.03 -6.63 -4.29
C VAL A 80 10.02 -7.07 -3.22
N GLY A 81 9.82 -6.62 -1.98
CA GLY A 81 10.65 -7.00 -0.84
C GLY A 81 10.46 -8.45 -0.39
N ASP A 82 10.69 -8.71 0.86
CA ASP A 82 10.73 -10.04 1.47
C ASP A 82 9.41 -10.41 2.18
N ASN A 83 9.16 -11.72 2.34
CA ASN A 83 8.12 -12.28 3.22
C ASN A 83 6.69 -11.87 2.86
N ASN A 84 6.40 -11.56 1.60
CA ASN A 84 5.07 -11.15 1.18
C ASN A 84 4.19 -12.35 0.83
N THR A 85 2.89 -12.21 1.11
CA THR A 85 1.84 -13.14 0.67
C THR A 85 0.98 -12.46 -0.38
N ILE A 86 1.12 -12.88 -1.63
CA ILE A 86 0.45 -12.32 -2.80
C ILE A 86 -0.59 -13.34 -3.26
N ARG A 87 -1.87 -13.14 -2.86
CA ARG A 87 -2.94 -14.08 -3.05
C ARG A 87 -3.43 -14.14 -4.50
N GLU A 88 -4.43 -14.97 -4.72
CA GLU A 88 -4.95 -15.33 -6.04
C GLU A 88 -5.41 -14.09 -6.82
N TYR A 89 -5.03 -14.03 -8.11
CA TYR A 89 -5.43 -12.97 -9.06
C TYR A 89 -5.02 -11.55 -8.64
N VAL A 90 -4.02 -11.41 -7.78
CA VAL A 90 -3.40 -10.09 -7.52
C VAL A 90 -2.68 -9.63 -8.78
N ILE A 91 -2.85 -8.36 -9.14
CA ILE A 91 -2.15 -7.75 -10.28
C ILE A 91 -1.33 -6.58 -9.76
N ILE A 92 -0.03 -6.59 -10.06
CA ILE A 92 0.87 -5.48 -9.74
C ILE A 92 1.48 -4.98 -11.03
N ASN A 93 1.21 -3.73 -11.40
CA ASN A 93 1.79 -3.11 -12.57
C ASN A 93 3.21 -2.62 -12.27
N ARG A 94 4.12 -2.73 -13.23
CA ARG A 94 5.39 -1.99 -13.18
C ARG A 94 5.14 -0.49 -13.39
N ALA A 95 6.17 0.32 -13.19
CA ALA A 95 6.05 1.78 -13.34
C ALA A 95 5.80 2.21 -14.80
N THR A 96 5.29 3.42 -14.98
CA THR A 96 5.08 4.07 -16.28
C THR A 96 6.26 4.96 -16.66
N HIS A 97 6.76 5.73 -15.69
CA HIS A 97 7.80 6.73 -15.97
C HIS A 97 9.15 6.05 -16.27
N PRO A 98 9.91 6.54 -17.27
CA PRO A 98 11.26 6.05 -17.53
C PRO A 98 12.08 6.00 -16.25
N GLU A 99 12.80 4.89 -16.03
CA GLU A 99 13.55 4.62 -14.80
C GLU A 99 12.69 4.58 -13.51
N GLY A 100 11.35 4.69 -13.64
CA GLY A 100 10.42 4.59 -12.54
C GLY A 100 10.30 3.17 -11.99
N GLU A 101 9.82 3.07 -10.78
CA GLU A 101 9.66 1.81 -10.06
C GLU A 101 8.36 1.77 -9.27
N THR A 102 7.60 0.69 -9.42
CA THR A 102 6.56 0.32 -8.45
C THR A 102 7.22 -0.47 -7.33
N VAL A 103 7.01 -0.07 -6.09
CA VAL A 103 7.73 -0.63 -4.92
C VAL A 103 6.76 -1.27 -3.93
N ILE A 104 7.00 -2.53 -3.64
CA ILE A 104 6.31 -3.31 -2.61
C ILE A 104 7.32 -3.65 -1.52
N GLY A 105 7.07 -3.24 -0.28
CA GLY A 105 7.92 -3.50 0.87
C GLY A 105 7.89 -4.96 1.35
N ASN A 106 8.04 -5.14 2.65
CA ASN A 106 8.18 -6.44 3.29
C ASN A 106 6.94 -6.81 4.12
N HIS A 107 6.71 -8.11 4.35
CA HIS A 107 5.65 -8.64 5.22
C HIS A 107 4.23 -8.18 4.83
N ILE A 108 3.99 -7.91 3.58
CA ILE A 108 2.69 -7.43 3.09
C ILE A 108 1.78 -8.62 2.77
N CYS A 109 0.52 -8.51 3.18
CA CYS A 109 -0.53 -9.44 2.80
C CYS A 109 -1.47 -8.78 1.79
N MET A 110 -1.41 -9.21 0.54
CA MET A 110 -2.34 -8.81 -0.52
C MET A 110 -3.36 -9.93 -0.72
N MET A 111 -4.62 -9.64 -0.39
CA MET A 111 -5.69 -10.62 -0.54
C MET A 111 -6.14 -10.74 -2.00
N LYS A 112 -6.95 -11.77 -2.28
CA LYS A 112 -7.45 -12.09 -3.61
C LYS A 112 -7.95 -10.86 -4.36
N GLY A 113 -7.54 -10.75 -5.65
CA GLY A 113 -8.05 -9.75 -6.58
C GLY A 113 -7.55 -8.31 -6.33
N THR A 114 -6.65 -8.10 -5.37
CA THR A 114 -6.04 -6.78 -5.17
C THR A 114 -5.30 -6.34 -6.42
N ARG A 115 -5.50 -5.09 -6.83
CA ARG A 115 -4.77 -4.45 -7.92
C ARG A 115 -3.91 -3.29 -7.39
N ILE A 116 -2.65 -3.26 -7.83
CA ILE A 116 -1.73 -2.16 -7.55
C ILE A 116 -1.29 -1.57 -8.88
N GLY A 117 -1.66 -0.31 -9.12
CA GLY A 117 -1.33 0.44 -10.31
C GLY A 117 0.15 0.81 -10.38
N HIS A 118 0.52 1.45 -11.47
CA HIS A 118 1.88 1.89 -11.79
C HIS A 118 2.42 2.93 -10.80
N ASP A 119 3.72 2.97 -10.61
CA ASP A 119 4.43 3.96 -9.79
C ASP A 119 3.93 4.04 -8.33
N CYS A 120 3.23 3.00 -7.85
CA CYS A 120 2.77 2.89 -6.48
C CYS A 120 3.90 2.47 -5.55
N ARG A 121 3.78 2.92 -4.30
CA ARG A 121 4.60 2.45 -3.20
C ARG A 121 3.74 1.90 -2.07
N VAL A 122 4.00 0.67 -1.65
CA VAL A 122 3.40 0.06 -0.47
C VAL A 122 4.52 -0.28 0.50
N ASP A 123 4.55 0.40 1.63
CA ASP A 123 5.56 0.19 2.67
C ASP A 123 5.27 -1.08 3.49
N ASP A 124 6.15 -1.43 4.42
CA ASP A 124 6.14 -2.69 5.15
C ASP A 124 4.88 -2.93 6.02
N ASP A 125 4.60 -4.21 6.29
CA ASP A 125 3.56 -4.69 7.21
C ASP A 125 2.13 -4.28 6.84
N CYS A 126 1.85 -3.89 5.60
CA CYS A 126 0.52 -3.52 5.14
C CYS A 126 -0.38 -4.72 4.88
N ILE A 127 -1.69 -4.53 5.06
CA ILE A 127 -2.72 -5.49 4.67
C ILE A 127 -3.65 -4.84 3.64
N LEU A 128 -3.69 -5.42 2.44
CA LEU A 128 -4.62 -5.03 1.38
C LEU A 128 -5.69 -6.11 1.24
N GLY A 129 -6.91 -5.76 1.60
CA GLY A 129 -8.06 -6.66 1.63
C GLY A 129 -8.52 -7.11 0.24
N ILE A 130 -9.49 -8.01 0.20
CA ILE A 130 -10.03 -8.57 -1.04
C ILE A 130 -10.51 -7.46 -1.99
N ASP A 131 -10.13 -7.56 -3.27
CA ASP A 131 -10.53 -6.65 -4.33
C ASP A 131 -10.22 -5.16 -4.03
N CYS A 132 -9.14 -4.87 -3.28
CA CYS A 132 -8.62 -3.52 -3.16
C CYS A 132 -8.01 -3.05 -4.47
N ASP A 133 -8.17 -1.76 -4.77
CA ASP A 133 -7.67 -1.15 -6.00
C ASP A 133 -6.89 0.14 -5.68
N LEU A 134 -5.60 0.13 -5.97
CA LEU A 134 -4.73 1.30 -5.94
C LEU A 134 -4.52 1.77 -7.38
N ALA A 135 -4.93 2.99 -7.69
CA ALA A 135 -4.61 3.62 -8.97
C ALA A 135 -3.11 3.96 -9.05
N GLY A 136 -2.68 4.71 -10.05
CA GLY A 136 -1.26 5.07 -10.19
C GLY A 136 -0.73 6.03 -9.11
N GLU A 137 0.57 5.98 -8.84
CA GLU A 137 1.31 6.91 -7.96
C GLU A 137 0.78 6.97 -6.50
N CYS A 138 0.11 5.93 -6.02
CA CYS A 138 -0.36 5.88 -4.63
C CYS A 138 0.76 5.49 -3.67
N HIS A 139 0.73 6.05 -2.45
CA HIS A 139 1.64 5.64 -1.38
C HIS A 139 0.87 5.15 -0.15
N ILE A 140 1.01 3.87 0.17
CA ILE A 140 0.46 3.25 1.36
C ILE A 140 1.58 3.09 2.37
N HIS A 141 1.52 3.86 3.45
CA HIS A 141 2.55 3.83 4.49
C HIS A 141 2.42 2.60 5.37
N SER A 142 3.52 2.25 6.05
CA SER A 142 3.68 1.03 6.84
C SER A 142 2.52 0.78 7.80
N LYS A 143 2.12 -0.49 7.90
CA LYS A 143 1.10 -0.95 8.87
C LYS A 143 -0.30 -0.40 8.62
N ALA A 144 -0.55 0.17 7.44
CA ALA A 144 -1.89 0.52 7.00
C ALA A 144 -2.70 -0.74 6.65
N ILE A 145 -3.98 -0.71 6.97
CA ILE A 145 -4.94 -1.78 6.67
C ILE A 145 -6.04 -1.22 5.78
N LEU A 146 -6.10 -1.68 4.56
CA LEU A 146 -7.22 -1.44 3.66
C LEU A 146 -8.12 -2.67 3.70
N ALA A 147 -9.33 -2.53 4.21
CA ALA A 147 -10.30 -3.62 4.20
C ALA A 147 -10.83 -3.88 2.77
N GLY A 148 -11.63 -4.91 2.56
CA GLY A 148 -12.01 -5.32 1.21
C GLY A 148 -12.72 -4.24 0.38
N ARG A 149 -12.45 -4.20 -0.92
CA ARG A 149 -13.04 -3.29 -1.91
C ARG A 149 -12.78 -1.81 -1.62
N VAL A 150 -11.64 -1.49 -1.05
CA VAL A 150 -11.18 -0.11 -0.91
C VAL A 150 -10.55 0.34 -2.22
N ILE A 151 -10.90 1.54 -2.69
CA ILE A 151 -10.38 2.15 -3.91
C ILE A 151 -9.65 3.45 -3.54
N ILE A 152 -8.36 3.49 -3.81
CA ILE A 152 -7.50 4.67 -3.63
C ILE A 152 -7.20 5.25 -5.01
N LYS A 153 -7.63 6.50 -5.24
CA LYS A 153 -7.38 7.20 -6.50
C LYS A 153 -5.92 7.63 -6.61
N GLU A 154 -5.52 7.97 -7.83
CA GLU A 154 -4.15 8.39 -8.18
C GLU A 154 -3.59 9.43 -7.22
N LYS A 155 -2.31 9.31 -6.92
CA LYS A 155 -1.49 10.23 -6.11
C LYS A 155 -1.93 10.37 -4.66
N CYS A 156 -2.93 9.60 -4.24
CA CYS A 156 -3.39 9.62 -2.85
C CYS A 156 -2.47 8.79 -1.94
N ARG A 157 -2.36 9.24 -0.70
CA ARG A 157 -1.57 8.57 0.34
C ARG A 157 -2.46 8.08 1.47
N VAL A 158 -2.08 6.95 2.04
CA VAL A 158 -2.68 6.42 3.27
C VAL A 158 -1.61 6.33 4.34
N GLY A 159 -1.78 7.05 5.44
CA GLY A 159 -0.81 7.11 6.53
C GLY A 159 -0.70 5.81 7.32
N SER A 160 0.40 5.66 8.05
CA SER A 160 0.69 4.47 8.86
C SER A 160 -0.38 4.21 9.93
N TRP A 161 -0.62 2.93 10.24
CA TRP A 161 -1.57 2.51 11.28
C TRP A 161 -3.03 2.90 11.01
N THR A 162 -3.34 3.33 9.81
CA THR A 162 -4.70 3.67 9.40
C THR A 162 -5.49 2.40 9.07
N LEU A 163 -6.74 2.34 9.52
CA LEU A 163 -7.70 1.34 9.08
C LEU A 163 -8.76 1.99 8.19
N VAL A 164 -8.80 1.59 6.92
CA VAL A 164 -9.84 1.99 5.97
C VAL A 164 -10.88 0.88 5.89
N LYS A 165 -12.13 1.18 6.23
CA LYS A 165 -13.25 0.22 6.20
C LYS A 165 -13.61 -0.21 4.78
N SER A 166 -14.23 -1.39 4.67
CA SER A 166 -14.61 -1.99 3.38
C SER A 166 -15.50 -1.08 2.54
N GLY A 167 -15.28 -1.10 1.22
CA GLY A 167 -16.10 -0.36 0.25
C GLY A 167 -15.83 1.14 0.19
N CYS A 168 -14.87 1.65 0.94
CA CYS A 168 -14.50 3.06 0.88
C CYS A 168 -13.79 3.42 -0.42
N ARG A 169 -14.01 4.65 -0.89
CA ARG A 169 -13.33 5.23 -2.05
C ARG A 169 -12.82 6.61 -1.69
N THR A 170 -11.57 6.91 -2.04
CA THR A 170 -10.99 8.23 -1.79
C THR A 170 -10.31 8.83 -3.02
N SER A 171 -10.35 10.16 -3.10
CA SER A 171 -9.53 11.01 -3.97
C SER A 171 -8.70 12.01 -3.16
N LYS A 172 -8.59 11.78 -1.85
CA LYS A 172 -7.81 12.57 -0.91
C LYS A 172 -6.93 11.68 -0.06
N ASP A 173 -5.92 12.27 0.55
CA ASP A 173 -5.04 11.59 1.49
C ASP A 173 -5.79 11.18 2.75
N ILE A 174 -5.50 9.99 3.25
CA ILE A 174 -6.04 9.46 4.51
C ILE A 174 -4.93 9.55 5.56
N PRO A 175 -5.10 10.41 6.59
CA PRO A 175 -4.05 10.63 7.60
C PRO A 175 -3.70 9.39 8.42
N PRO A 176 -2.52 9.36 9.09
CA PRO A 176 -2.09 8.23 9.90
C PRO A 176 -2.90 8.04 11.19
N TYR A 177 -2.85 6.84 11.77
CA TYR A 177 -3.42 6.43 13.06
C TYR A 177 -4.96 6.48 13.16
N ILE A 178 -5.68 6.67 12.08
CA ILE A 178 -7.13 6.88 12.11
C ILE A 178 -7.92 5.67 11.61
N LEU A 179 -9.21 5.68 11.93
CA LEU A 179 -10.25 4.90 11.31
C LEU A 179 -10.95 5.77 10.26
N ALA A 180 -10.94 5.34 9.00
CA ALA A 180 -11.67 5.97 7.91
C ALA A 180 -12.81 5.04 7.44
N ALA A 181 -14.00 5.61 7.23
CA ALA A 181 -15.19 4.84 6.85
C ALA A 181 -16.18 5.70 6.05
N HIS A 182 -17.22 5.06 5.53
CA HIS A 182 -18.30 5.63 4.75
C HIS A 182 -18.01 5.90 3.26
N ASN A 183 -19.03 6.30 2.55
CA ASN A 183 -18.99 6.80 1.17
C ASN A 183 -19.93 8.01 1.05
N PRO A 184 -19.40 9.23 0.89
CA PRO A 184 -17.98 9.58 0.80
C PRO A 184 -17.19 9.21 2.05
N ILE A 185 -15.90 8.93 1.87
CA ILE A 185 -15.00 8.53 2.97
C ILE A 185 -14.80 9.67 3.95
N MET A 186 -14.82 9.36 5.25
CA MET A 186 -14.71 10.34 6.34
C MET A 186 -13.85 9.82 7.48
N TYR A 187 -13.25 10.73 8.23
CA TYR A 187 -12.63 10.47 9.52
C TYR A 187 -13.65 9.97 10.54
N LYS A 188 -13.34 8.89 11.25
CA LYS A 188 -14.23 8.25 12.27
C LYS A 188 -13.60 8.08 13.64
N GLY A 189 -12.51 8.78 13.87
CA GLY A 189 -11.77 8.70 15.12
C GLY A 189 -10.41 8.01 14.96
N ILE A 190 -9.73 7.86 16.06
CA ILE A 190 -8.42 7.21 16.15
C ILE A 190 -8.59 5.69 16.12
N ASN A 191 -7.68 5.00 15.46
CA ASN A 191 -7.61 3.54 15.42
C ASN A 191 -7.07 2.97 16.75
N SER A 192 -7.68 3.38 17.86
CA SER A 192 -7.18 3.13 19.22
C SER A 192 -7.06 1.63 19.54
N PHE A 193 -7.94 0.79 19.00
CA PHE A 193 -7.88 -0.66 19.21
C PHE A 193 -6.58 -1.26 18.68
N ILE A 194 -6.20 -0.94 17.44
CA ILE A 194 -4.96 -1.45 16.88
C ILE A 194 -3.76 -0.85 17.58
N LEU A 195 -3.75 0.45 17.87
CA LEU A 195 -2.65 1.11 18.54
C LEU A 195 -2.36 0.48 19.92
N ARG A 196 -3.40 0.20 20.74
CA ARG A 196 -3.25 -0.52 22.01
C ARG A 196 -2.64 -1.90 21.84
N ASN A 197 -3.16 -2.67 20.91
CA ASN A 197 -2.67 -4.03 20.65
C ASN A 197 -1.22 -4.06 20.16
N GLN A 198 -0.73 -2.96 19.63
CA GLN A 198 0.64 -2.77 19.15
C GLN A 198 1.54 -2.07 20.18
N GLY A 199 1.06 -1.88 21.41
CA GLY A 199 1.86 -1.41 22.53
C GLY A 199 2.01 0.11 22.65
N PHE A 200 1.20 0.89 21.92
CA PHE A 200 1.15 2.34 22.15
C PHE A 200 0.57 2.63 23.53
N SER A 201 1.20 3.56 24.27
CA SER A 201 0.70 3.98 25.57
C SER A 201 -0.62 4.75 25.45
N GLU A 202 -1.48 4.69 26.47
CA GLU A 202 -2.72 5.48 26.50
C GLU A 202 -2.41 6.97 26.35
N ALA A 203 -1.34 7.47 26.97
CA ALA A 203 -0.91 8.86 26.84
C ALA A 203 -0.58 9.23 25.38
N THR A 204 0.10 8.34 24.64
CA THR A 204 0.39 8.55 23.20
C THR A 204 -0.90 8.57 22.40
N ILE A 205 -1.82 7.64 22.66
CA ILE A 205 -3.11 7.55 21.96
C ILE A 205 -3.96 8.80 22.22
N GLU A 206 -4.01 9.28 23.46
CA GLU A 206 -4.72 10.51 23.83
C GLU A 206 -4.11 11.75 23.18
N ASN A 207 -2.79 11.80 23.09
CA ASN A 207 -2.06 12.88 22.44
C ASN A 207 -2.36 12.94 20.94
N ILE A 208 -2.36 11.78 20.26
CA ILE A 208 -2.82 11.65 18.87
C ILE A 208 -4.27 12.10 18.72
N ALA A 209 -5.16 11.67 19.62
CA ALA A 209 -6.57 12.06 19.60
C ALA A 209 -6.74 13.58 19.78
N LEU A 210 -5.93 14.21 20.63
CA LEU A 210 -5.94 15.66 20.82
C LEU A 210 -5.55 16.39 19.53
N ALA A 211 -4.50 15.92 18.82
CA ALA A 211 -4.11 16.48 17.55
C ALA A 211 -5.25 16.43 16.52
N TYR A 212 -5.92 15.29 16.39
CA TYR A 212 -7.04 15.14 15.44
C TYR A 212 -8.30 15.92 15.84
N ARG A 213 -8.51 16.20 17.12
CA ARG A 213 -9.57 17.14 17.54
C ARG A 213 -9.32 18.55 17.01
N GLN A 214 -8.04 19.01 16.95
CA GLN A 214 -7.75 20.32 16.36
C GLN A 214 -8.07 20.37 14.87
N VAL A 215 -7.93 19.24 14.15
CA VAL A 215 -8.21 19.16 12.71
C VAL A 215 -9.70 19.06 12.41
N TYR A 216 -10.42 18.19 13.12
CA TYR A 216 -11.76 17.76 12.73
C TYR A 216 -12.91 18.32 13.59
N SER A 217 -12.62 18.97 14.72
CA SER A 217 -13.67 19.48 15.61
C SER A 217 -13.63 21.00 15.79
N SER A 218 -12.62 21.67 15.27
CA SER A 218 -12.41 23.09 15.52
C SER A 218 -13.06 24.02 14.50
N GLY A 219 -13.58 23.50 13.38
CA GLY A 219 -14.14 24.31 12.28
C GLY A 219 -13.15 25.29 11.66
N THR A 220 -11.85 24.98 11.70
CA THR A 220 -10.76 25.84 11.22
C THR A 220 -10.08 25.23 9.99
N SER A 221 -9.29 26.01 9.27
CA SER A 221 -8.46 25.50 8.16
C SER A 221 -7.39 24.53 8.68
N LEU A 222 -6.91 23.65 7.80
CA LEU A 222 -5.84 22.70 8.15
C LEU A 222 -4.57 23.43 8.61
N GLU A 223 -4.23 24.58 7.99
CA GLU A 223 -3.08 25.39 8.37
C GLU A 223 -3.21 25.91 9.83
N ASN A 224 -4.37 26.44 10.18
CA ASN A 224 -4.64 26.88 11.55
C ASN A 224 -4.68 25.71 12.54
N ALA A 225 -5.19 24.56 12.13
CA ALA A 225 -5.16 23.34 12.95
C ALA A 225 -3.71 22.88 13.22
N ILE A 226 -2.83 22.92 12.22
CA ILE A 226 -1.39 22.64 12.37
C ILE A 226 -0.73 23.59 13.40
N LEU A 227 -1.02 24.88 13.35
CA LEU A 227 -0.50 25.84 14.34
C LEU A 227 -0.98 25.48 15.75
N ARG A 228 -2.27 25.25 15.92
CA ARG A 228 -2.84 24.83 17.23
C ARG A 228 -2.25 23.53 17.76
N ILE A 229 -2.04 22.52 16.87
CA ILE A 229 -1.38 21.27 17.30
C ILE A 229 -0.02 21.57 17.90
N LYS A 230 0.80 22.42 17.27
CA LYS A 230 2.12 22.80 17.78
C LYS A 230 2.08 23.56 19.11
N GLU A 231 0.97 24.23 19.42
CA GLU A 231 0.80 25.00 20.66
C GLU A 231 0.28 24.13 21.82
N VAL A 232 -0.68 23.20 21.55
CA VAL A 232 -1.43 22.56 22.63
C VAL A 232 -1.19 21.04 22.75
N VAL A 233 -0.50 20.43 21.79
CA VAL A 233 -0.23 18.98 21.78
C VAL A 233 1.22 18.74 22.16
N THR A 234 1.46 17.82 23.07
CA THR A 234 2.83 17.45 23.47
C THR A 234 3.60 16.89 22.28
N PRO A 235 4.78 17.45 21.93
CA PRO A 235 5.60 16.93 20.84
C PRO A 235 5.99 15.46 21.07
N SER A 236 5.89 14.67 20.01
CA SER A 236 6.32 13.27 19.99
C SER A 236 6.58 12.84 18.54
N PRO A 237 7.29 11.71 18.30
CA PRO A 237 7.52 11.20 16.94
C PRO A 237 6.21 11.00 16.15
N GLU A 238 5.13 10.60 16.81
CA GLU A 238 3.82 10.41 16.19
C GLU A 238 3.20 11.75 15.75
N ILE A 239 3.32 12.78 16.60
CA ILE A 239 2.81 14.13 16.28
C ILE A 239 3.64 14.75 15.15
N ASP A 240 4.94 14.60 15.18
CA ASP A 240 5.82 15.08 14.10
C ASP A 240 5.48 14.40 12.77
N TYR A 241 5.21 13.09 12.81
CA TYR A 241 4.77 12.35 11.60
C TYR A 241 3.40 12.84 11.09
N ILE A 242 2.44 13.09 11.96
CA ILE A 242 1.13 13.66 11.59
C ILE A 242 1.31 15.02 10.92
N LEU A 243 2.08 15.91 11.54
CA LEU A 243 2.33 17.26 11.01
C LEU A 243 3.04 17.22 9.66
N LYS A 244 4.05 16.35 9.52
CA LYS A 244 4.72 16.14 8.24
C LYS A 244 3.77 15.60 7.18
N PHE A 245 2.94 14.62 7.52
CA PHE A 245 1.95 14.06 6.60
C PHE A 245 1.00 15.13 6.07
N PHE A 246 0.55 16.05 6.93
CA PHE A 246 -0.30 17.17 6.53
C PHE A 246 0.44 18.17 5.64
N ALA A 247 1.66 18.55 6.02
CA ALA A 247 2.48 19.51 5.25
C ALA A 247 2.78 19.00 3.84
N ASP A 248 3.00 17.70 3.69
CA ASP A 248 3.35 17.08 2.40
C ASP A 248 2.09 16.74 1.56
N SER A 249 0.87 17.00 2.05
CA SER A 249 -0.36 16.61 1.35
C SER A 249 -0.64 17.53 0.16
N LYS A 250 -0.61 16.93 -1.04
CA LYS A 250 -0.96 17.61 -2.29
C LYS A 250 -2.43 17.42 -2.65
N MET A 251 -3.03 16.32 -2.23
CA MET A 251 -4.42 15.97 -2.54
C MET A 251 -5.42 16.52 -1.53
N GLY A 252 -4.95 17.13 -0.42
CA GLY A 252 -5.75 17.43 0.75
C GLY A 252 -6.15 16.18 1.49
N ILE A 253 -6.66 16.31 2.71
CA ILE A 253 -7.05 15.19 3.56
C ILE A 253 -8.56 14.93 3.52
N ILE A 254 -8.99 13.71 3.89
CA ILE A 254 -10.42 13.37 4.01
C ILE A 254 -11.10 14.25 5.06
N ALA A 255 -12.41 14.51 4.86
CA ALA A 255 -13.23 15.33 5.77
C ALA A 255 -13.76 14.54 6.97
N THR A 256 -14.50 15.24 7.87
CA THR A 256 -15.31 14.64 8.93
C THR A 256 -16.80 14.80 8.65
N ILE A 257 -17.65 14.15 9.46
CA ILE A 257 -19.11 14.31 9.39
C ILE A 257 -19.46 15.75 9.75
N GLY A 258 -20.03 16.51 8.81
CA GLY A 258 -20.50 17.88 9.01
C GLY A 258 -19.87 18.93 8.09
N GLU A 259 -18.79 18.64 7.39
CA GLU A 259 -18.14 19.58 6.46
C GLU A 259 -18.58 19.44 4.98
N GLY A 260 -19.59 18.62 4.73
CA GLY A 260 -20.18 18.43 3.41
C GLY A 260 -21.58 19.03 3.34
N LYS A 261 -21.70 20.35 3.32
CA LYS A 261 -22.85 21.07 2.80
C LYS A 261 -22.44 21.90 1.62
#